data_c8eee69683c78c4723f1ed5393016cd5
#
_entry.id   c8eee69683c78c4723f1ed5393016cd5
#
_cell.length_a   1.000
_cell.length_b   1.000
_cell.length_c   1.000
_cell.angle_alpha   90.00
_cell.angle_beta   90.00
_cell.angle_gamma   90.00
#
_symmetry.space_group_name_H-M   'P 1'
#
loop_
_entity.id
_entity.type
_entity.pdbx_description
1 polymer ?
#
loop_
_entity_poly.entity_id
_entity_poly.type
_entity_poly.pdbx_seq_one_letter_code
_entity_poly.pdbx_strand_id
1 'polypeptide(L)'
;MKILQIVVGICLILAVAWAVLLRARRGTESMAALRKFRYAHRGLYDKEAGIPENSLPAFSRAIARGFGAELDVHLLRDGTLAVFHDSDVKRMTGREGYLEDLSADELKDYALDGTKETIPQFKDVLALFAGTGLPLIVEVKSFRDNFAELTERTMAELDKFDVKYCVESFDPRCVAWLKKHRPEVIRGQLSCDFLKDRGNLSLPMAFATTNLLGNIMAQPDFVAYKFEDKKNWAPRLCRKLYGAQGVY
;
A
#
# COMPACT_ATOMS: atom_id res chain seq x y z
N MET A 1 -18.96 22.90 -39.84
CA MET A 1 -19.77 22.86 -38.59
C MET A 1 -20.03 21.43 -38.11
N LYS A 2 -20.63 20.52 -38.86
CA LYS A 2 -20.94 19.13 -38.41
C LYS A 2 -19.73 18.32 -37.90
N ILE A 3 -18.59 18.34 -38.61
CA ILE A 3 -17.36 17.63 -38.22
C ILE A 3 -16.84 18.14 -36.87
N LEU A 4 -16.81 19.45 -36.64
CA LEU A 4 -16.37 20.04 -35.37
C LEU A 4 -17.29 19.62 -34.21
N GLN A 5 -18.59 19.57 -34.43
CA GLN A 5 -19.55 19.09 -33.42
C GLN A 5 -19.35 17.62 -33.08
N ILE A 6 -19.07 16.77 -34.07
CA ILE A 6 -18.75 15.34 -33.87
C ILE A 6 -17.46 15.21 -33.05
N VAL A 7 -16.39 15.92 -33.41
CA VAL A 7 -15.10 15.87 -32.68
C VAL A 7 -15.29 16.34 -31.23
N VAL A 8 -15.98 17.44 -31.00
CA VAL A 8 -16.28 17.93 -29.64
C VAL A 8 -17.10 16.90 -28.86
N GLY A 9 -18.10 16.28 -29.47
CA GLY A 9 -18.89 15.22 -28.85
C GLY A 9 -18.04 14.02 -28.42
N ILE A 10 -17.15 13.55 -29.30
CA ILE A 10 -16.23 12.45 -28.98
C ILE A 10 -15.29 12.86 -27.82
N CYS A 11 -14.70 14.05 -27.85
CA CYS A 11 -13.83 14.53 -26.78
C CYS A 11 -14.54 14.57 -25.43
N LEU A 12 -15.79 15.02 -25.40
CA LEU A 12 -16.61 15.05 -24.18
C LEU A 12 -16.90 13.64 -23.67
N ILE A 13 -17.25 12.70 -24.52
CA ILE A 13 -17.48 11.30 -24.15
C ILE A 13 -16.20 10.71 -23.55
N LEU A 14 -15.05 10.92 -24.19
CA LEU A 14 -13.76 10.45 -23.69
C LEU A 14 -13.40 11.08 -22.35
N ALA A 15 -13.65 12.38 -22.16
CA ALA A 15 -13.40 13.06 -20.91
C ALA A 15 -14.30 12.52 -19.76
N VAL A 16 -15.56 12.25 -20.04
CA VAL A 16 -16.48 11.65 -19.07
C VAL A 16 -16.06 10.21 -18.75
N ALA A 17 -15.74 9.41 -19.76
CA ALA A 17 -15.25 8.04 -19.57
C ALA A 17 -13.98 8.04 -18.68
N TRP A 18 -13.05 8.94 -18.96
CA TRP A 18 -11.84 9.10 -18.14
C TRP A 18 -12.14 9.51 -16.71
N ALA A 19 -13.03 10.47 -16.50
CA ALA A 19 -13.45 10.85 -15.15
C ALA A 19 -14.05 9.67 -14.38
N VAL A 20 -14.87 8.84 -15.05
CA VAL A 20 -15.44 7.62 -14.44
C VAL A 20 -14.35 6.61 -14.05
N LEU A 21 -13.32 6.45 -14.88
CA LEU A 21 -12.19 5.55 -14.60
C LEU A 21 -11.39 5.98 -13.36
N LEU A 22 -11.26 7.28 -13.12
CA LEU A 22 -10.56 7.86 -11.96
C LEU A 22 -11.38 7.85 -10.66
N ARG A 23 -12.56 7.22 -10.65
CA ARG A 23 -13.50 7.31 -9.53
C ARG A 23 -12.86 6.93 -8.20
N ALA A 24 -12.99 7.80 -7.21
CA ALA A 24 -12.57 7.58 -5.84
C ALA A 24 -13.74 7.82 -4.89
N ARG A 25 -13.66 7.26 -3.68
CA ARG A 25 -14.61 7.54 -2.61
C ARG A 25 -14.28 8.93 -2.03
N ARG A 26 -15.29 9.72 -1.71
CA ARG A 26 -15.07 10.99 -1.03
C ARG A 26 -14.62 10.72 0.41
N GLY A 27 -13.62 11.50 0.85
CA GLY A 27 -13.00 11.31 2.16
C GLY A 27 -14.01 11.31 3.31
N THR A 28 -13.77 10.41 4.26
CA THR A 28 -14.59 10.22 5.46
C THR A 28 -13.98 10.96 6.66
N GLU A 29 -14.75 11.13 7.74
CA GLU A 29 -14.23 11.66 9.02
C GLU A 29 -13.11 10.78 9.57
N SER A 30 -13.20 9.47 9.38
CA SER A 30 -12.17 8.51 9.77
C SER A 30 -10.83 8.78 9.09
N MET A 31 -10.84 9.14 7.78
CA MET A 31 -9.65 9.56 7.06
C MET A 31 -9.06 10.85 7.66
N ALA A 32 -9.89 11.83 8.03
CA ALA A 32 -9.44 13.05 8.66
C ALA A 32 -8.75 12.80 10.02
N ALA A 33 -9.20 11.78 10.76
CA ALA A 33 -8.58 11.38 12.02
C ALA A 33 -7.17 10.80 11.80
N LEU A 34 -6.98 9.96 10.78
CA LEU A 34 -5.67 9.37 10.46
C LEU A 34 -4.65 10.40 10.00
N ARG A 35 -5.07 11.47 9.33
CA ARG A 35 -4.18 12.55 8.83
C ARG A 35 -3.53 13.40 9.92
N LYS A 36 -3.96 13.29 11.15
CA LYS A 36 -3.38 14.04 12.29
C LYS A 36 -2.05 13.47 12.74
N PHE A 37 -1.72 12.23 12.35
CA PHE A 37 -0.51 11.55 12.75
C PHE A 37 0.62 11.74 11.74
N ARG A 38 1.85 11.61 12.19
CA ARG A 38 3.03 11.39 11.36
C ARG A 38 3.28 9.89 11.28
N TYR A 39 3.75 9.42 10.14
CA TYR A 39 4.01 8.01 9.91
C TYR A 39 5.48 7.81 9.59
N ALA A 40 6.07 6.81 10.22
CA ALA A 40 7.40 6.35 9.93
C ALA A 40 7.31 5.26 8.84
N HIS A 41 7.80 5.55 7.64
CA HIS A 41 7.83 4.64 6.51
C HIS A 41 8.73 3.45 6.84
N ARG A 42 8.17 2.22 6.85
CA ARG A 42 8.80 0.96 7.31
C ARG A 42 9.33 1.03 8.75
N GLY A 43 8.63 1.76 9.62
CA GLY A 43 9.11 2.09 10.95
C GLY A 43 10.15 3.22 10.98
N LEU A 44 10.54 3.64 12.18
CA LEU A 44 11.57 4.67 12.36
C LEU A 44 12.98 4.03 12.36
N TYR A 45 13.34 3.44 11.22
CA TYR A 45 14.60 2.74 11.02
C TYR A 45 15.80 3.69 10.97
N ASP A 46 17.00 3.14 11.22
CA ASP A 46 18.25 3.89 11.23
C ASP A 46 19.41 2.91 10.98
N LYS A 47 19.92 2.87 9.76
CA LYS A 47 20.95 1.92 9.35
C LYS A 47 22.27 2.10 10.13
N GLU A 48 22.63 3.35 10.44
CA GLU A 48 23.86 3.66 11.18
C GLU A 48 23.78 3.17 12.64
N ALA A 49 22.56 3.21 13.21
CA ALA A 49 22.29 2.68 14.54
C ALA A 49 22.00 1.17 14.57
N GLY A 50 22.08 0.47 13.43
CA GLY A 50 21.76 -0.95 13.33
C GLY A 50 20.29 -1.28 13.55
N ILE A 51 19.38 -0.38 13.16
CA ILE A 51 17.93 -0.55 13.24
C ILE A 51 17.38 -0.69 11.82
N PRO A 52 17.14 -1.92 11.34
CA PRO A 52 16.68 -2.15 9.96
C PRO A 52 15.25 -1.66 9.73
N GLU A 53 14.92 -1.38 8.45
CA GLU A 53 13.53 -1.15 8.03
C GLU A 53 12.66 -2.38 8.29
N ASN A 54 11.35 -2.18 8.51
CA ASN A 54 10.38 -3.26 8.76
C ASN A 54 10.78 -4.20 9.91
N SER A 55 11.51 -3.72 10.92
CA SER A 55 11.93 -4.49 12.09
C SER A 55 11.18 -4.07 13.36
N LEU A 56 11.07 -4.97 14.34
CA LEU A 56 10.42 -4.66 15.62
C LEU A 56 11.06 -3.46 16.35
N PRO A 57 12.40 -3.28 16.38
CA PRO A 57 13.01 -2.08 16.93
C PRO A 57 12.63 -0.79 16.19
N ALA A 58 12.50 -0.83 14.84
CA ALA A 58 12.09 0.32 14.07
C ALA A 58 10.66 0.75 14.40
N PHE A 59 9.74 -0.19 14.59
CA PHE A 59 8.37 0.08 15.02
C PHE A 59 8.31 0.57 16.47
N SER A 60 9.03 -0.07 17.38
CA SER A 60 9.13 0.37 18.79
C SER A 60 9.65 1.80 18.89
N ARG A 61 10.62 2.17 18.06
CA ARG A 61 11.17 3.53 17.98
C ARG A 61 10.16 4.54 17.43
N ALA A 62 9.32 4.14 16.46
CA ALA A 62 8.23 4.98 15.97
C ALA A 62 7.20 5.26 17.09
N ILE A 63 6.79 4.23 17.82
CA ILE A 63 5.88 4.34 18.97
C ILE A 63 6.44 5.27 20.03
N ALA A 64 7.72 5.11 20.42
CA ALA A 64 8.38 5.95 21.41
C ALA A 64 8.43 7.43 21.03
N ARG A 65 8.34 7.76 19.72
CA ARG A 65 8.25 9.13 19.21
C ARG A 65 6.82 9.62 18.98
N GLY A 66 5.82 8.82 19.31
CA GLY A 66 4.41 9.14 19.08
C GLY A 66 4.02 9.16 17.60
N PHE A 67 4.72 8.39 16.75
CA PHE A 67 4.44 8.26 15.33
C PHE A 67 3.63 6.99 15.06
N GLY A 68 2.69 7.06 14.13
CA GLY A 68 2.22 5.89 13.43
C GLY A 68 3.34 5.29 12.59
N ALA A 69 3.09 4.16 11.99
CA ALA A 69 4.03 3.56 11.05
C ALA A 69 3.32 3.10 9.78
N GLU A 70 4.07 3.05 8.72
CA GLU A 70 3.72 2.29 7.52
C GLU A 70 4.54 1.00 7.52
N LEU A 71 3.98 -0.07 6.98
CA LEU A 71 4.60 -1.38 6.88
C LEU A 71 4.05 -2.17 5.70
N ASP A 72 4.85 -3.15 5.25
CA ASP A 72 4.59 -3.98 4.09
C ASP A 72 4.26 -5.41 4.50
N VAL A 73 3.13 -5.96 4.07
CA VAL A 73 2.66 -7.31 4.45
C VAL A 73 2.68 -8.26 3.27
N HIS A 74 3.32 -9.42 3.46
CA HIS A 74 3.36 -10.53 2.51
C HIS A 74 2.72 -11.80 3.12
N LEU A 75 2.20 -12.65 2.25
CA LEU A 75 1.65 -13.95 2.61
C LEU A 75 2.69 -15.05 2.35
N LEU A 76 3.12 -15.74 3.39
CA LEU A 76 4.05 -16.87 3.31
C LEU A 76 3.34 -18.13 2.80
N ARG A 77 4.12 -19.14 2.39
CA ARG A 77 3.61 -20.43 1.88
C ARG A 77 2.75 -21.21 2.88
N ASP A 78 2.95 -21.00 4.18
CA ASP A 78 2.18 -21.65 5.26
C ASP A 78 0.94 -20.83 5.69
N GLY A 79 0.69 -19.70 5.03
CA GLY A 79 -0.42 -18.82 5.33
C GLY A 79 -0.15 -17.81 6.44
N THR A 80 1.03 -17.76 7.00
CA THR A 80 1.46 -16.71 7.95
C THR A 80 1.72 -15.41 7.21
N LEU A 81 1.49 -14.28 7.89
CA LEU A 81 1.77 -12.95 7.37
C LEU A 81 3.11 -12.44 7.92
N ALA A 82 4.02 -12.04 7.04
CA ALA A 82 5.32 -11.47 7.36
C ALA A 82 5.38 -9.99 6.99
N VAL A 83 6.23 -9.22 7.69
CA VAL A 83 6.44 -7.79 7.42
C VAL A 83 7.80 -7.60 6.78
N PHE A 84 7.79 -7.23 5.50
CA PHE A 84 8.99 -7.06 4.69
C PHE A 84 8.64 -6.30 3.40
N HIS A 85 9.57 -5.56 2.79
CA HIS A 85 9.21 -4.73 1.63
C HIS A 85 9.26 -5.49 0.29
N ASP A 86 10.35 -6.22 0.03
CA ASP A 86 10.59 -6.85 -1.27
C ASP A 86 10.07 -8.30 -1.28
N SER A 87 9.64 -8.81 -2.43
CA SER A 87 9.42 -10.26 -2.57
C SER A 87 10.74 -11.02 -2.58
N ASP A 88 11.80 -10.47 -3.18
CA ASP A 88 13.17 -11.03 -3.13
C ASP A 88 13.84 -10.65 -1.81
N VAL A 89 14.29 -11.64 -1.04
CA VAL A 89 14.87 -11.40 0.29
C VAL A 89 16.33 -10.92 0.25
N LYS A 90 16.99 -10.93 -0.90
CA LYS A 90 18.44 -10.71 -1.04
C LYS A 90 18.91 -9.35 -0.55
N ARG A 91 18.21 -8.28 -0.89
CA ARG A 91 18.63 -6.91 -0.54
C ARG A 91 18.88 -6.73 0.96
N MET A 92 17.96 -7.26 1.78
CA MET A 92 18.00 -7.06 3.23
C MET A 92 18.69 -8.19 3.99
N THR A 93 18.74 -9.40 3.40
CA THR A 93 19.25 -10.56 4.14
C THR A 93 20.52 -11.19 3.55
N GLY A 94 20.90 -10.78 2.33
CA GLY A 94 22.02 -11.38 1.59
C GLY A 94 21.74 -12.78 1.06
N ARG A 95 20.57 -13.38 1.33
CA ARG A 95 20.17 -14.72 0.88
C ARG A 95 19.35 -14.61 -0.42
N GLU A 96 19.44 -15.65 -1.26
CA GLU A 96 18.60 -15.76 -2.46
C GLU A 96 17.24 -16.34 -2.12
N GLY A 97 16.22 -15.99 -2.88
CA GLY A 97 14.88 -16.57 -2.80
C GLY A 97 13.78 -15.54 -2.63
N TYR A 98 12.56 -16.03 -2.58
CA TYR A 98 11.37 -15.21 -2.39
C TYR A 98 10.80 -15.42 -0.99
N LEU A 99 10.36 -14.33 -0.37
CA LEU A 99 9.77 -14.33 0.96
C LEU A 99 8.53 -15.24 1.02
N GLU A 100 7.72 -15.22 -0.02
CA GLU A 100 6.48 -16.00 -0.11
C GLU A 100 6.70 -17.51 -0.21
N ASP A 101 7.93 -17.93 -0.52
CA ASP A 101 8.31 -19.36 -0.53
C ASP A 101 8.78 -19.85 0.86
N LEU A 102 8.83 -18.99 1.88
CA LEU A 102 9.21 -19.31 3.25
C LEU A 102 7.99 -19.65 4.11
N SER A 103 8.27 -20.36 5.22
CA SER A 103 7.34 -20.54 6.34
C SER A 103 7.71 -19.61 7.51
N ALA A 104 6.80 -19.44 8.47
CA ALA A 104 7.06 -18.66 9.67
C ALA A 104 8.30 -19.12 10.45
N ASP A 105 8.52 -20.43 10.53
CA ASP A 105 9.67 -21.01 11.26
C ASP A 105 11.01 -20.67 10.60
N GLU A 106 11.04 -20.44 9.30
CA GLU A 106 12.24 -20.09 8.56
C GLU A 106 12.64 -18.62 8.70
N LEU A 107 11.72 -17.73 9.07
CA LEU A 107 11.99 -16.28 9.19
C LEU A 107 13.13 -15.95 10.16
N LYS A 108 13.31 -16.75 11.22
CA LYS A 108 14.39 -16.61 12.19
C LYS A 108 15.79 -16.73 11.60
N ASP A 109 15.93 -17.39 10.43
CA ASP A 109 17.19 -17.60 9.74
C ASP A 109 17.56 -16.45 8.79
N TYR A 110 16.66 -15.45 8.65
CA TYR A 110 16.80 -14.33 7.74
C TYR A 110 17.08 -13.03 8.51
N ALA A 111 18.35 -12.81 8.83
CA ALA A 111 18.82 -11.62 9.53
C ALA A 111 18.74 -10.38 8.60
N LEU A 112 18.25 -9.28 9.14
CA LEU A 112 18.06 -8.03 8.42
C LEU A 112 19.32 -7.13 8.48
N ASP A 113 19.83 -6.68 7.33
CA ASP A 113 20.97 -5.75 7.19
C ASP A 113 22.20 -6.18 8.05
N GLY A 114 22.44 -7.49 8.22
CA GLY A 114 23.55 -8.02 9.00
C GLY A 114 23.42 -7.82 10.52
N THR A 115 22.26 -7.44 11.02
CA THR A 115 21.96 -7.28 12.44
C THR A 115 21.51 -8.60 13.09
N LYS A 116 21.06 -8.56 14.34
CA LYS A 116 20.40 -9.70 15.02
C LYS A 116 18.90 -9.74 14.78
N GLU A 117 18.34 -8.69 14.20
CA GLU A 117 16.92 -8.62 13.89
C GLU A 117 16.59 -9.52 12.72
N THR A 118 15.45 -10.18 12.77
CA THR A 118 14.96 -11.06 11.71
C THR A 118 13.64 -10.52 11.16
N ILE A 119 13.15 -11.11 10.07
CA ILE A 119 11.88 -10.73 9.47
C ILE A 119 10.74 -10.99 10.47
N PRO A 120 10.00 -9.95 10.93
CA PRO A 120 8.94 -10.13 11.91
C PRO A 120 7.66 -10.68 11.27
N GLN A 121 6.86 -11.40 12.05
CA GLN A 121 5.49 -11.71 11.69
C GLN A 121 4.60 -10.48 11.88
N PHE A 122 3.56 -10.35 11.08
CA PHE A 122 2.66 -9.22 11.15
C PHE A 122 1.96 -9.09 12.52
N LYS A 123 1.57 -10.23 13.12
CA LYS A 123 0.96 -10.26 14.46
C LYS A 123 1.86 -9.64 15.54
N ASP A 124 3.20 -9.79 15.41
CA ASP A 124 4.13 -9.27 16.40
C ASP A 124 4.21 -7.73 16.33
N VAL A 125 4.12 -7.17 15.12
CA VAL A 125 4.01 -5.72 14.92
C VAL A 125 2.67 -5.21 15.42
N LEU A 126 1.57 -5.90 15.15
CA LEU A 126 0.24 -5.52 15.66
C LEU A 126 0.21 -5.51 17.18
N ALA A 127 0.84 -6.49 17.84
CA ALA A 127 0.95 -6.55 19.30
C ALA A 127 1.69 -5.32 19.88
N LEU A 128 2.71 -4.79 19.18
CA LEU A 128 3.39 -3.56 19.61
C LEU A 128 2.50 -2.32 19.55
N PHE A 129 1.63 -2.22 18.52
CA PHE A 129 0.75 -1.07 18.32
C PHE A 129 -0.56 -1.15 19.10
N ALA A 130 -0.97 -2.34 19.52
CA ALA A 130 -2.23 -2.55 20.23
C ALA A 130 -2.32 -1.68 21.48
N GLY A 131 -3.44 -0.94 21.61
CA GLY A 131 -3.70 -0.05 22.75
C GLY A 131 -2.88 1.24 22.78
N THR A 132 -1.94 1.49 21.86
CA THR A 132 -1.15 2.73 21.83
C THR A 132 -1.94 3.94 21.30
N GLY A 133 -3.03 3.69 20.56
CA GLY A 133 -3.80 4.72 19.87
C GLY A 133 -3.10 5.28 18.61
N LEU A 134 -1.88 4.83 18.29
CA LEU A 134 -1.13 5.22 17.09
C LEU A 134 -1.57 4.34 15.90
N PRO A 135 -1.76 4.95 14.72
CA PRO A 135 -2.27 4.22 13.56
C PRO A 135 -1.18 3.54 12.74
N LEU A 136 -1.58 2.51 12.01
CA LEU A 136 -0.79 1.85 10.97
C LEU A 136 -1.34 2.16 9.57
N ILE A 137 -0.43 2.32 8.60
CA ILE A 137 -0.69 2.20 7.17
C ILE A 137 -0.15 0.82 6.77
N VAL A 138 -1.03 -0.05 6.31
CA VAL A 138 -0.70 -1.44 5.97
C VAL A 138 -0.71 -1.58 4.46
N GLU A 139 0.48 -1.69 3.85
CA GLU A 139 0.58 -2.02 2.43
C GLU A 139 0.49 -3.53 2.24
N VAL A 140 -0.46 -4.01 1.45
CA VAL A 140 -0.56 -5.42 1.05
C VAL A 140 0.16 -5.64 -0.27
N LYS A 141 1.19 -6.50 -0.24
CA LYS A 141 2.11 -6.82 -1.34
C LYS A 141 1.65 -8.08 -2.06
N SER A 142 0.78 -7.96 -3.07
CA SER A 142 0.35 -9.14 -3.84
C SER A 142 1.50 -9.73 -4.66
N PHE A 143 1.60 -11.05 -4.66
CA PHE A 143 2.60 -11.82 -5.38
C PHE A 143 1.98 -13.08 -5.99
N ARG A 144 2.35 -13.46 -7.20
CA ARG A 144 1.84 -14.66 -7.89
C ARG A 144 0.31 -14.83 -7.79
N ASP A 145 -0.43 -13.72 -7.95
CA ASP A 145 -1.90 -13.67 -7.94
C ASP A 145 -2.60 -13.99 -6.61
N ASN A 146 -1.91 -13.90 -5.48
CA ASN A 146 -2.44 -14.19 -4.14
C ASN A 146 -3.28 -13.05 -3.52
N PHE A 147 -3.65 -12.02 -4.29
CA PHE A 147 -4.26 -10.77 -3.79
C PHE A 147 -5.47 -10.98 -2.89
N ALA A 148 -6.34 -11.94 -3.20
CA ALA A 148 -7.56 -12.20 -2.44
C ALA A 148 -7.24 -12.82 -1.07
N GLU A 149 -6.47 -13.90 -1.04
CA GLU A 149 -6.08 -14.59 0.18
C GLU A 149 -5.22 -13.70 1.08
N LEU A 150 -4.24 -13.00 0.52
CA LEU A 150 -3.41 -12.06 1.25
C LEU A 150 -4.27 -10.98 1.93
N THR A 151 -5.19 -10.34 1.18
CA THR A 151 -6.04 -9.28 1.73
C THR A 151 -6.97 -9.82 2.80
N GLU A 152 -7.60 -10.97 2.57
CA GLU A 152 -8.50 -11.63 3.54
C GLU A 152 -7.77 -11.95 4.85
N ARG A 153 -6.60 -12.60 4.76
CA ARG A 153 -5.81 -12.95 5.94
C ARG A 153 -5.29 -11.72 6.68
N THR A 154 -4.86 -10.68 5.95
CA THR A 154 -4.44 -9.42 6.55
C THR A 154 -5.57 -8.79 7.36
N MET A 155 -6.78 -8.77 6.82
CA MET A 155 -7.95 -8.25 7.53
C MET A 155 -8.31 -9.11 8.74
N ALA A 156 -8.29 -10.44 8.59
CA ALA A 156 -8.56 -11.36 9.70
C ALA A 156 -7.52 -11.24 10.84
N GLU A 157 -6.28 -10.90 10.52
CA GLU A 157 -5.26 -10.66 11.54
C GLU A 157 -5.47 -9.33 12.24
N LEU A 158 -5.75 -8.24 11.48
CA LEU A 158 -6.06 -6.92 12.03
C LEU A 158 -7.26 -6.93 13.00
N ASP A 159 -8.28 -7.72 12.71
CA ASP A 159 -9.49 -7.84 13.55
C ASP A 159 -9.23 -8.41 14.97
N LYS A 160 -8.06 -9.03 15.19
CA LYS A 160 -7.69 -9.58 16.49
C LYS A 160 -7.08 -8.55 17.44
N PHE A 161 -6.74 -7.36 16.94
CA PHE A 161 -6.01 -6.34 17.71
C PHE A 161 -6.74 -5.00 17.71
N ASP A 162 -6.67 -4.30 18.84
CA ASP A 162 -7.15 -2.91 18.96
C ASP A 162 -6.10 -1.95 18.38
N VAL A 163 -6.10 -1.81 17.05
CA VAL A 163 -5.17 -0.94 16.30
C VAL A 163 -5.96 -0.09 15.32
N LYS A 164 -5.65 1.20 15.23
CA LYS A 164 -6.16 2.07 14.16
C LYS A 164 -5.36 1.83 12.90
N TYR A 165 -6.02 1.69 11.76
CA TYR A 165 -5.31 1.44 10.51
C TYR A 165 -6.04 1.97 9.27
N CYS A 166 -5.29 2.06 8.19
CA CYS A 166 -5.79 2.01 6.81
C CYS A 166 -4.96 0.99 6.03
N VAL A 167 -5.50 0.54 4.91
CA VAL A 167 -4.85 -0.46 4.06
C VAL A 167 -4.62 0.12 2.68
N GLU A 168 -3.45 -0.12 2.10
CA GLU A 168 -3.13 0.33 0.74
C GLU A 168 -2.45 -0.76 -0.08
N SER A 169 -2.47 -0.62 -1.39
CA SER A 169 -1.78 -1.53 -2.30
C SER A 169 -1.50 -0.90 -3.66
N PHE A 170 -0.42 -1.32 -4.31
CA PHE A 170 -0.20 -1.11 -5.74
C PHE A 170 -1.17 -1.93 -6.61
N ASP A 171 -1.62 -3.09 -6.11
CA ASP A 171 -2.56 -3.93 -6.82
C ASP A 171 -4.00 -3.45 -6.60
N PRO A 172 -4.68 -2.87 -7.62
CA PRO A 172 -6.05 -2.40 -7.47
C PRO A 172 -7.05 -3.50 -7.15
N ARG A 173 -6.69 -4.78 -7.32
CA ARG A 173 -7.54 -5.93 -6.96
C ARG A 173 -7.63 -6.10 -5.45
N CYS A 174 -6.53 -5.85 -4.70
CA CYS A 174 -6.56 -5.82 -3.23
C CYS A 174 -7.51 -4.72 -2.74
N VAL A 175 -7.40 -3.52 -3.30
CA VAL A 175 -8.24 -2.37 -2.93
C VAL A 175 -9.71 -2.61 -3.31
N ALA A 176 -9.97 -3.27 -4.45
CA ALA A 176 -11.31 -3.67 -4.87
C ALA A 176 -11.89 -4.77 -3.96
N TRP A 177 -11.05 -5.70 -3.48
CA TRP A 177 -11.46 -6.70 -2.51
C TRP A 177 -11.95 -6.05 -1.20
N LEU A 178 -11.19 -5.08 -0.68
CA LEU A 178 -11.59 -4.28 0.50
C LEU A 178 -12.91 -3.55 0.26
N LYS A 179 -13.07 -2.91 -0.90
CA LYS A 179 -14.34 -2.25 -1.23
C LYS A 179 -15.53 -3.19 -1.14
N LYS A 180 -15.37 -4.42 -1.58
CA LYS A 180 -16.45 -5.43 -1.65
C LYS A 180 -16.75 -6.05 -0.30
N HIS A 181 -15.71 -6.44 0.46
CA HIS A 181 -15.85 -7.26 1.66
C HIS A 181 -15.71 -6.48 2.96
N ARG A 182 -15.02 -5.33 2.93
CA ARG A 182 -14.73 -4.47 4.10
C ARG A 182 -14.93 -3.00 3.73
N PRO A 183 -16.15 -2.60 3.35
CA PRO A 183 -16.42 -1.24 2.85
C PRO A 183 -16.15 -0.13 3.89
N GLU A 184 -16.14 -0.45 5.18
CA GLU A 184 -15.82 0.45 6.28
C GLU A 184 -14.34 0.82 6.34
N VAL A 185 -13.45 -0.05 5.85
CA VAL A 185 -12.00 0.14 5.90
C VAL A 185 -11.58 1.30 4.99
N ILE A 186 -10.74 2.18 5.53
CA ILE A 186 -10.07 3.22 4.75
C ILE A 186 -9.04 2.54 3.86
N ARG A 187 -9.15 2.75 2.55
CA ARG A 187 -8.32 2.08 1.56
C ARG A 187 -7.64 3.04 0.61
N GLY A 188 -6.39 2.80 0.33
CA GLY A 188 -5.52 3.58 -0.55
C GLY A 188 -5.14 2.86 -1.83
N GLN A 189 -4.99 3.62 -2.92
CA GLN A 189 -4.36 3.13 -4.14
C GLN A 189 -2.95 3.71 -4.23
N LEU A 190 -1.94 2.83 -4.21
CA LEU A 190 -0.55 3.19 -4.47
C LEU A 190 -0.29 3.25 -5.98
N SER A 191 0.52 4.21 -6.41
CA SER A 191 0.98 4.30 -7.79
C SER A 191 2.22 5.17 -7.93
N CYS A 192 2.84 5.09 -9.09
CA CYS A 192 3.92 5.96 -9.56
C CYS A 192 3.86 6.08 -11.08
N ASP A 193 4.82 6.78 -11.67
CA ASP A 193 4.93 6.87 -13.14
C ASP A 193 5.64 5.63 -13.70
N PHE A 194 4.91 4.52 -13.84
CA PHE A 194 5.40 3.28 -14.43
C PHE A 194 5.76 3.39 -15.92
N LEU A 195 5.45 4.51 -16.58
CA LEU A 195 5.92 4.75 -17.94
C LEU A 195 7.40 5.13 -17.99
N LYS A 196 7.94 5.66 -16.88
CA LYS A 196 9.37 5.94 -16.72
C LYS A 196 10.17 4.69 -16.39
N ASP A 197 9.63 3.87 -15.49
CA ASP A 197 10.23 2.60 -15.08
C ASP A 197 9.12 1.56 -14.89
N ARG A 198 8.99 0.67 -15.87
CA ARG A 198 7.91 -0.31 -15.93
C ARG A 198 8.17 -1.55 -15.07
N GLY A 199 9.41 -1.81 -14.70
CA GLY A 199 9.77 -3.12 -14.21
C GLY A 199 9.29 -4.22 -15.18
N ASN A 200 8.54 -5.19 -14.68
CA ASN A 200 7.98 -6.29 -15.46
C ASN A 200 6.57 -6.02 -16.03
N LEU A 201 6.04 -4.80 -15.90
CA LEU A 201 4.70 -4.49 -16.41
C LEU A 201 4.69 -4.38 -17.94
N SER A 202 3.64 -4.89 -18.58
CA SER A 202 3.37 -4.60 -20.00
C SER A 202 3.06 -3.10 -20.17
N LEU A 203 3.27 -2.57 -21.40
CA LEU A 203 2.99 -1.15 -21.66
C LEU A 203 1.53 -0.74 -21.37
N PRO A 204 0.50 -1.52 -21.75
CA PRO A 204 -0.88 -1.20 -21.38
C PRO A 204 -1.11 -1.18 -19.87
N MET A 205 -0.49 -2.12 -19.13
CA MET A 205 -0.60 -2.16 -17.67
C MET A 205 0.11 -0.97 -17.04
N ALA A 206 1.35 -0.65 -17.46
CA ALA A 206 2.08 0.54 -17.01
C ALA A 206 1.28 1.82 -17.25
N PHE A 207 0.64 1.95 -18.43
CA PHE A 207 -0.24 3.09 -18.72
C PHE A 207 -1.46 3.12 -17.80
N ALA A 208 -2.12 2.00 -17.58
CA ALA A 208 -3.32 1.92 -16.74
C ALA A 208 -3.02 2.27 -15.28
N THR A 209 -1.93 1.72 -14.72
CA THR A 209 -1.52 1.97 -13.32
C THR A 209 -1.01 3.40 -13.12
N THR A 210 -0.14 3.91 -14.01
CA THR A 210 0.29 5.33 -13.98
C THR A 210 -0.89 6.29 -13.95
N ASN A 211 -1.93 5.98 -14.72
CA ASN A 211 -3.10 6.85 -14.86
C ASN A 211 -4.27 6.46 -13.95
N LEU A 212 -4.05 5.60 -12.95
CA LEU A 212 -5.05 5.23 -11.94
C LEU A 212 -6.34 4.64 -12.50
N LEU A 213 -6.30 3.98 -13.67
CA LEU A 213 -7.50 3.43 -14.31
C LEU A 213 -8.13 2.29 -13.51
N GLY A 214 -7.37 1.64 -12.63
CA GLY A 214 -7.87 0.66 -11.65
C GLY A 214 -8.83 1.24 -10.62
N ASN A 215 -8.87 2.56 -10.46
CA ASN A 215 -9.75 3.21 -9.49
C ASN A 215 -11.23 2.95 -9.73
N ILE A 216 -11.66 2.66 -10.96
CA ILE A 216 -13.06 2.29 -11.25
C ILE A 216 -13.48 1.06 -10.43
N MET A 217 -12.58 0.09 -10.25
CA MET A 217 -12.82 -1.10 -9.42
C MET A 217 -12.60 -0.79 -7.95
N ALA A 218 -11.46 -0.19 -7.64
CA ALA A 218 -10.94 0.03 -6.29
C ALA A 218 -11.74 1.09 -5.50
N GLN A 219 -12.09 2.20 -6.12
CA GLN A 219 -12.70 3.38 -5.49
C GLN A 219 -12.03 3.71 -4.15
N PRO A 220 -10.74 4.10 -4.16
CA PRO A 220 -9.97 4.36 -2.95
C PRO A 220 -10.45 5.63 -2.24
N ASP A 221 -10.14 5.76 -0.94
CA ASP A 221 -10.32 6.98 -0.16
C ASP A 221 -9.19 7.98 -0.40
N PHE A 222 -7.99 7.45 -0.65
CA PHE A 222 -6.81 8.25 -0.93
C PHE A 222 -5.95 7.59 -2.03
N VAL A 223 -5.08 8.39 -2.62
CA VAL A 223 -4.09 7.94 -3.58
C VAL A 223 -2.72 8.27 -3.02
N ALA A 224 -1.90 7.25 -2.76
CA ALA A 224 -0.49 7.42 -2.43
C ALA A 224 0.32 7.34 -3.73
N TYR A 225 0.88 8.46 -4.15
CA TYR A 225 1.61 8.56 -5.40
C TYR A 225 3.05 8.96 -5.11
N LYS A 226 4.03 8.31 -5.79
CA LYS A 226 5.45 8.59 -5.58
C LYS A 226 5.74 10.10 -5.64
N PHE A 227 6.43 10.62 -4.64
CA PHE A 227 6.65 12.06 -4.47
C PHE A 227 7.34 12.73 -5.68
N GLU A 228 8.31 12.06 -6.28
CA GLU A 228 9.03 12.55 -7.46
C GLU A 228 8.09 12.73 -8.67
N ASP A 229 7.02 11.94 -8.72
CA ASP A 229 6.02 11.96 -9.78
C ASP A 229 4.77 12.78 -9.44
N LYS A 230 4.77 13.55 -8.35
CA LYS A 230 3.62 14.35 -7.85
C LYS A 230 3.02 15.33 -8.87
N LYS A 231 3.79 15.66 -9.94
CA LYS A 231 3.32 16.50 -11.04
C LYS A 231 2.47 15.76 -12.06
N ASN A 232 2.37 14.42 -11.99
CA ASN A 232 1.51 13.64 -12.87
C ASN A 232 0.08 14.17 -12.80
N TRP A 233 -0.59 14.21 -13.94
CA TRP A 233 -1.92 14.81 -14.05
C TRP A 233 -3.02 13.92 -13.46
N ALA A 234 -2.88 12.58 -13.49
CA ALA A 234 -3.92 11.64 -13.05
C ALA A 234 -4.26 11.78 -11.55
N PRO A 235 -3.29 11.73 -10.59
CA PRO A 235 -3.62 11.95 -9.18
C PRO A 235 -4.15 13.35 -8.91
N ARG A 236 -3.66 14.37 -9.64
CA ARG A 236 -4.16 15.75 -9.50
C ARG A 236 -5.62 15.87 -9.95
N LEU A 237 -5.99 15.23 -11.06
CA LEU A 237 -7.36 15.22 -11.58
C LEU A 237 -8.27 14.40 -10.66
N CYS A 238 -7.83 13.23 -10.19
CA CYS A 238 -8.55 12.41 -9.23
C CYS A 238 -8.91 13.22 -7.96
N ARG A 239 -7.93 13.94 -7.41
CA ARG A 239 -8.16 14.84 -6.27
C ARG A 239 -9.16 15.96 -6.59
N LYS A 240 -9.03 16.59 -7.76
CA LYS A 240 -9.92 17.69 -8.16
C LYS A 240 -11.36 17.24 -8.35
N LEU A 241 -11.59 16.07 -8.95
CA LEU A 241 -12.92 15.56 -9.26
C LEU A 241 -13.61 14.92 -8.05
N TYR A 242 -12.86 14.17 -7.23
CA TYR A 242 -13.43 13.32 -6.19
C TYR A 242 -12.99 13.70 -4.77
N GLY A 243 -12.04 14.63 -4.63
CA GLY A 243 -11.51 15.01 -3.32
C GLY A 243 -10.63 13.91 -2.71
N ALA A 244 -10.20 12.92 -3.49
CA ALA A 244 -9.28 11.90 -3.03
C ALA A 244 -8.01 12.55 -2.47
N GLN A 245 -7.63 12.17 -1.26
CA GLN A 245 -6.45 12.75 -0.63
C GLN A 245 -5.20 12.26 -1.38
N GLY A 246 -4.31 13.19 -1.71
CA GLY A 246 -2.99 12.84 -2.20
C GLY A 246 -2.04 12.65 -1.02
N VAL A 247 -1.41 11.50 -0.96
CA VAL A 247 -0.29 11.22 -0.07
C VAL A 247 0.95 11.10 -0.97
N TYR A 248 2.07 11.68 -0.57
CA TYR A 248 3.30 11.69 -1.35
C TYR A 248 4.48 11.32 -0.46
#